data_63283637792f8ba4ed7860a6eb17d473
#
_entry.id   63283637792f8ba4ed7860a6eb17d473
#
_cell.length_a   1.000
_cell.length_b   1.000
_cell.length_c   1.000
_cell.angle_alpha   90.00
_cell.angle_beta   90.00
_cell.angle_gamma   90.00
#
_symmetry.space_group_name_H-M   'P 1'
#
loop_
_entity.id
_entity.type
_entity.pdbx_description
1 polymer ?
#
loop_
_entity_poly.entity_id
_entity_poly.type
_entity_poly.pdbx_seq_one_letter_code
_entity_poly.pdbx_strand_id
1 'polypeptide(L)'
;MLTPDQMDAAGEEVAAVYRQIEAEMIDWLVQRMIEGDVSGQRAGTALNLLAQSDPEQLRRIIDAHADEIDDAARRDVERSLAASDAFDLAAIATGMAVSAPREALTAQTLAVMSSVRGMIARDNLEMTGAARTKFLQWSTWAATQTATGNMTADKAMRKAVRELARGGLSIESVTYRDPETGKVTVTNKVDVAVQRHIRSLIGQGAAALTFERMRENGVEFVEVSSHIGSRPSHAEWQGRCYHVGGAVEADGARYEDFAFGTGYRGECGPYTALGDQLMGVNCRHSFAPWVPGAPRAYSPDPESPTGLPNEEIYELTQGQRARERKIREAKRELAAMQRVYDADPTQENAAELAKSKALLRNRQEKMRAYIADANAKCKPGTKVLKRMPNREWAGDMPKITADRKDKARMRRGTVPIEQDEIDALVSGELSGISFSSKPVYNSHIGTPGMTDVGYNDEGNKAVLRMCIGKQYRKGSAELIDTIVHEELEARIWLNRHSSERYFALNEATEDERHAYIQKIIDRYMRLKGIK
;
A
#
# COMPACT_ATOMS: atom_id res chain seq x y z
N MET A 1 24.14 3.45 -12.28
CA MET A 1 24.03 2.89 -10.91
C MET A 1 22.93 3.59 -10.13
N LEU A 2 22.15 2.83 -9.35
CA LEU A 2 21.21 3.39 -8.38
C LEU A 2 21.92 3.62 -7.03
N THR A 3 21.64 4.74 -6.37
CA THR A 3 22.10 4.94 -5.00
C THR A 3 21.37 3.99 -4.04
N PRO A 4 21.92 3.70 -2.84
CA PRO A 4 21.24 2.87 -1.84
C PRO A 4 19.86 3.39 -1.45
N ASP A 5 19.66 4.71 -1.42
CA ASP A 5 18.35 5.32 -1.14
C ASP A 5 17.35 5.13 -2.29
N GLN A 6 17.81 5.24 -3.54
CA GLN A 6 16.98 4.94 -4.72
C GLN A 6 16.61 3.46 -4.75
N MET A 7 17.54 2.56 -4.42
CA MET A 7 17.27 1.12 -4.29
C MET A 7 16.27 0.82 -3.16
N ASP A 8 16.33 1.53 -2.03
CA ASP A 8 15.35 1.35 -0.94
C ASP A 8 13.95 1.86 -1.33
N ALA A 9 13.87 2.92 -2.13
CA ALA A 9 12.62 3.49 -2.61
C ALA A 9 11.97 2.70 -3.75
N ALA A 10 12.74 1.92 -4.52
CA ALA A 10 12.23 1.16 -5.65
C ALA A 10 11.11 0.19 -5.24
N GLY A 11 10.00 0.22 -5.96
CA GLY A 11 8.80 -0.58 -5.72
C GLY A 11 7.89 -0.04 -4.61
N GLU A 12 8.20 1.08 -3.96
CA GLU A 12 7.39 1.61 -2.84
C GLU A 12 6.04 2.15 -3.31
N GLU A 13 5.97 2.79 -4.47
CA GLU A 13 4.72 3.30 -5.02
C GLU A 13 3.75 2.15 -5.31
N VAL A 14 4.21 1.09 -5.94
CA VAL A 14 3.41 -0.11 -6.21
C VAL A 14 3.02 -0.82 -4.91
N ALA A 15 3.96 -0.96 -3.96
CA ALA A 15 3.67 -1.56 -2.66
C ALA A 15 2.60 -0.76 -1.88
N ALA A 16 2.51 0.55 -2.08
CA ALA A 16 1.45 1.37 -1.48
C ALA A 16 0.06 1.00 -2.02
N VAL A 17 -0.07 0.76 -3.33
CA VAL A 17 -1.31 0.28 -3.95
C VAL A 17 -1.68 -1.11 -3.40
N TYR A 18 -0.72 -2.02 -3.31
CA TYR A 18 -0.99 -3.35 -2.76
C TYR A 18 -1.39 -3.36 -1.28
N ARG A 19 -0.92 -2.39 -0.48
CA ARG A 19 -1.43 -2.20 0.89
C ARG A 19 -2.91 -1.81 0.92
N GLN A 20 -3.35 -1.01 -0.04
CA GLN A 20 -4.77 -0.65 -0.17
C GLN A 20 -5.58 -1.86 -0.62
N ILE A 21 -5.15 -2.59 -1.65
CA ILE A 21 -5.81 -3.83 -2.11
C ILE A 21 -5.90 -4.86 -0.98
N GLU A 22 -4.83 -5.06 -0.20
CA GLU A 22 -4.85 -5.96 0.98
C GLU A 22 -5.93 -5.53 1.98
N ALA A 23 -6.05 -4.23 2.25
CA ALA A 23 -7.04 -3.70 3.17
C ALA A 23 -8.47 -3.93 2.67
N GLU A 24 -8.74 -3.68 1.39
CA GLU A 24 -10.04 -3.89 0.77
C GLU A 24 -10.42 -5.37 0.73
N MET A 25 -9.47 -6.26 0.39
CA MET A 25 -9.70 -7.71 0.44
C MET A 25 -10.02 -8.20 1.86
N ILE A 26 -9.25 -7.76 2.86
CA ILE A 26 -9.49 -8.14 4.25
C ILE A 26 -10.84 -7.61 4.72
N ASP A 27 -11.17 -6.38 4.41
CA ASP A 27 -12.46 -5.77 4.74
C ASP A 27 -13.62 -6.57 4.14
N TRP A 28 -13.52 -6.93 2.86
CA TRP A 28 -14.51 -7.75 2.19
C TRP A 28 -14.63 -9.16 2.82
N LEU A 29 -13.51 -9.82 3.12
CA LEU A 29 -13.51 -11.14 3.78
C LEU A 29 -14.15 -11.08 5.18
N VAL A 30 -13.84 -10.03 5.94
CA VAL A 30 -14.44 -9.79 7.27
C VAL A 30 -15.93 -9.59 7.16
N GLN A 31 -16.38 -8.78 6.21
CA GLN A 31 -17.81 -8.57 5.97
C GLN A 31 -18.52 -9.88 5.62
N ARG A 32 -17.92 -10.71 4.76
CA ARG A 32 -18.46 -12.05 4.44
C ARG A 32 -18.54 -12.98 5.65
N MET A 33 -17.56 -12.93 6.54
CA MET A 33 -17.62 -13.71 7.79
C MET A 33 -18.77 -13.27 8.69
N ILE A 34 -19.04 -11.98 8.77
CA ILE A 34 -20.12 -11.40 9.56
C ILE A 34 -21.50 -11.76 8.94
N GLU A 35 -21.69 -11.49 7.64
CA GLU A 35 -22.94 -11.74 6.91
C GLU A 35 -23.29 -13.22 6.79
N GLY A 36 -22.28 -14.06 6.63
CA GLY A 36 -22.45 -15.51 6.42
C GLY A 36 -22.73 -16.30 7.69
N ASP A 37 -22.73 -15.67 8.86
CA ASP A 37 -22.83 -16.35 10.16
C ASP A 37 -22.00 -17.64 10.18
N VAL A 38 -20.71 -17.50 9.85
CA VAL A 38 -19.78 -18.66 9.72
C VAL A 38 -19.63 -19.48 11.01
N SER A 39 -20.18 -18.99 12.08
CA SER A 39 -20.18 -19.64 13.41
C SER A 39 -21.48 -20.35 13.76
N GLY A 40 -22.57 -20.13 12.98
CA GLY A 40 -23.90 -20.66 13.26
C GLY A 40 -24.24 -21.94 12.49
N GLN A 41 -25.52 -22.36 12.56
CA GLN A 41 -26.03 -23.58 11.88
C GLN A 41 -25.92 -23.55 10.34
N ARG A 42 -25.67 -22.38 9.75
CA ARG A 42 -25.52 -22.16 8.30
C ARG A 42 -24.06 -22.18 7.82
N ALA A 43 -23.11 -22.41 8.72
CA ALA A 43 -21.68 -22.38 8.40
C ALA A 43 -21.28 -23.24 7.19
N GLY A 44 -21.85 -24.43 7.05
CA GLY A 44 -21.57 -25.31 5.90
C GLY A 44 -22.10 -24.75 4.56
N THR A 45 -23.26 -24.08 4.58
CA THR A 45 -23.86 -23.46 3.38
C THR A 45 -23.09 -22.18 3.01
N ALA A 46 -22.70 -21.38 4.01
CA ALA A 46 -21.89 -20.19 3.81
C ALA A 46 -20.51 -20.54 3.20
N LEU A 47 -19.86 -21.57 3.70
CA LEU A 47 -18.57 -22.06 3.16
C LEU A 47 -18.70 -22.53 1.70
N ASN A 48 -19.81 -23.18 1.32
CA ASN A 48 -20.04 -23.63 -0.05
C ASN A 48 -20.35 -22.45 -1.01
N LEU A 49 -21.14 -21.48 -0.57
CA LEU A 49 -21.45 -20.29 -1.37
C LEU A 49 -20.22 -19.44 -1.60
N LEU A 50 -19.37 -19.30 -0.60
CA LEU A 50 -18.10 -18.57 -0.69
C LEU A 50 -17.07 -19.28 -1.59
N ALA A 51 -17.03 -20.62 -1.55
CA ALA A 51 -16.13 -21.38 -2.43
C ALA A 51 -16.43 -21.20 -3.93
N GLN A 52 -17.66 -20.84 -4.27
CA GLN A 52 -18.12 -20.70 -5.66
C GLN A 52 -18.03 -19.26 -6.22
N SER A 53 -18.22 -18.22 -5.39
CA SER A 53 -18.32 -16.83 -5.86
C SER A 53 -17.09 -15.94 -5.59
N ASP A 54 -16.20 -16.38 -4.71
CA ASP A 54 -15.18 -15.50 -4.13
C ASP A 54 -13.94 -15.21 -4.98
N PRO A 55 -13.41 -16.11 -5.82
CA PRO A 55 -12.23 -15.80 -6.60
C PRO A 55 -12.45 -14.66 -7.58
N GLU A 56 -13.64 -14.53 -8.12
CA GLU A 56 -13.96 -13.48 -9.09
C GLU A 56 -14.06 -12.11 -8.41
N GLN A 57 -14.70 -12.03 -7.25
CA GLN A 57 -14.78 -10.76 -6.52
C GLN A 57 -13.42 -10.29 -5.99
N LEU A 58 -12.59 -11.22 -5.50
CA LEU A 58 -11.22 -10.88 -5.10
C LEU A 58 -10.38 -10.38 -6.29
N ARG A 59 -10.58 -10.96 -7.48
CA ARG A 59 -9.96 -10.45 -8.71
C ARG A 59 -10.46 -9.05 -9.06
N ARG A 60 -11.78 -8.81 -8.99
CA ARG A 60 -12.35 -7.47 -9.25
C ARG A 60 -11.77 -6.39 -8.34
N ILE A 61 -11.47 -6.71 -7.07
CA ILE A 61 -10.79 -5.77 -6.17
C ILE A 61 -9.40 -5.43 -6.71
N ILE A 62 -8.64 -6.42 -7.19
CA ILE A 62 -7.33 -6.16 -7.80
C ILE A 62 -7.47 -5.39 -9.11
N ASP A 63 -8.39 -5.82 -9.97
CA ASP A 63 -8.59 -5.25 -11.31
C ASP A 63 -9.01 -3.77 -11.25
N ALA A 64 -9.72 -3.38 -10.19
CA ALA A 64 -10.07 -1.98 -9.94
C ALA A 64 -8.84 -1.07 -9.73
N HIS A 65 -7.67 -1.64 -9.39
CA HIS A 65 -6.42 -0.92 -9.21
C HIS A 65 -5.40 -1.19 -10.33
N ALA A 66 -5.78 -1.89 -11.40
CA ALA A 66 -4.84 -2.33 -12.43
C ALA A 66 -4.08 -1.18 -13.09
N ASP A 67 -4.77 -0.10 -13.45
CA ASP A 67 -4.16 1.09 -14.05
C ASP A 67 -3.21 1.80 -13.06
N GLU A 68 -3.60 1.90 -11.79
CA GLU A 68 -2.77 2.51 -10.75
C GLU A 68 -1.48 1.72 -10.50
N ILE A 69 -1.57 0.39 -10.52
CA ILE A 69 -0.42 -0.51 -10.41
C ILE A 69 0.53 -0.32 -11.60
N ASP A 70 0.00 -0.37 -12.84
CA ASP A 70 0.84 -0.23 -14.06
C ASP A 70 1.49 1.14 -14.14
N ASP A 71 0.76 2.20 -13.83
CA ASP A 71 1.27 3.57 -13.79
C ASP A 71 2.36 3.77 -12.72
N ALA A 72 2.17 3.24 -11.52
CA ALA A 72 3.16 3.29 -10.46
C ALA A 72 4.42 2.50 -10.85
N ALA A 73 4.26 1.30 -11.39
CA ALA A 73 5.37 0.46 -11.85
C ALA A 73 6.15 1.13 -12.98
N ARG A 74 5.46 1.70 -13.97
CA ARG A 74 6.08 2.41 -15.08
C ARG A 74 6.90 3.61 -14.60
N ARG A 75 6.34 4.46 -13.76
CA ARG A 75 7.07 5.60 -13.18
C ARG A 75 8.32 5.17 -12.41
N ASP A 76 8.22 4.10 -11.63
CA ASP A 76 9.35 3.59 -10.85
C ASP A 76 10.47 3.04 -11.75
N VAL A 77 10.13 2.26 -12.79
CA VAL A 77 11.09 1.69 -13.73
C VAL A 77 11.76 2.79 -14.55
N GLU A 78 10.99 3.68 -15.17
CA GLU A 78 11.51 4.77 -16.00
C GLU A 78 12.44 5.68 -15.20
N ARG A 79 12.02 6.14 -14.03
CA ARG A 79 12.82 7.00 -13.15
C ARG A 79 14.10 6.31 -12.70
N SER A 80 14.02 5.05 -12.30
CA SER A 80 15.15 4.32 -11.75
C SER A 80 16.20 4.00 -12.84
N LEU A 81 15.78 3.52 -14.01
CA LEU A 81 16.72 3.22 -15.09
C LEU A 81 17.34 4.49 -15.66
N ALA A 82 16.58 5.58 -15.82
CA ALA A 82 17.14 6.86 -16.24
C ALA A 82 18.17 7.40 -15.24
N ALA A 83 17.90 7.29 -13.94
CA ALA A 83 18.85 7.70 -12.90
C ALA A 83 20.12 6.83 -12.89
N SER A 84 19.96 5.52 -13.09
CA SER A 84 21.11 4.60 -13.21
C SER A 84 21.97 4.93 -14.42
N ASP A 85 21.36 5.12 -15.58
CA ASP A 85 22.04 5.46 -16.83
C ASP A 85 22.82 6.77 -16.71
N ALA A 86 22.17 7.81 -16.19
CA ALA A 86 22.81 9.11 -16.00
C ALA A 86 24.03 9.02 -15.06
N PHE A 87 23.96 8.23 -14.00
CA PHE A 87 25.08 8.01 -13.08
C PHE A 87 26.22 7.27 -13.79
N ASP A 88 25.93 6.21 -14.53
CA ASP A 88 26.92 5.40 -15.22
C ASP A 88 27.68 6.21 -16.28
N LEU A 89 26.95 7.00 -17.06
CA LEU A 89 27.53 7.88 -18.08
C LEU A 89 28.42 8.97 -17.43
N ALA A 90 27.98 9.54 -16.31
CA ALA A 90 28.80 10.51 -15.56
C ALA A 90 30.05 9.88 -14.99
N ALA A 91 29.98 8.64 -14.48
CA ALA A 91 31.13 7.91 -13.95
C ALA A 91 32.17 7.63 -15.05
N ILE A 92 31.73 7.19 -16.24
CA ILE A 92 32.63 6.97 -17.39
C ILE A 92 33.25 8.30 -17.83
N ALA A 93 32.49 9.39 -17.88
CA ALA A 93 32.95 10.71 -18.30
C ALA A 93 34.06 11.29 -17.41
N THR A 94 34.25 10.80 -16.19
CA THR A 94 35.39 11.23 -15.33
C THR A 94 36.72 10.76 -15.84
N GLY A 95 36.79 9.69 -16.65
CA GLY A 95 38.01 9.09 -17.13
C GLY A 95 38.21 9.09 -18.65
N MET A 96 37.11 9.22 -19.43
CA MET A 96 37.17 9.12 -20.90
C MET A 96 35.96 9.77 -21.60
N ALA A 97 36.02 9.85 -22.95
CA ALA A 97 34.89 10.26 -23.78
C ALA A 97 33.80 9.19 -23.74
N VAL A 98 32.52 9.63 -23.70
CA VAL A 98 31.38 8.77 -23.47
C VAL A 98 30.59 8.53 -24.76
N SER A 99 30.23 7.28 -25.05
CA SER A 99 29.20 6.87 -25.99
C SER A 99 27.91 6.49 -25.24
N ALA A 100 26.79 7.07 -25.65
CA ALA A 100 25.51 6.92 -24.96
C ALA A 100 24.34 6.73 -25.94
N PRO A 101 24.26 5.59 -26.66
CA PRO A 101 23.11 5.29 -27.51
C PRO A 101 21.81 5.26 -26.69
N ARG A 102 20.77 5.98 -27.16
CA ARG A 102 19.47 6.04 -26.45
C ARG A 102 18.69 4.73 -26.53
N GLU A 103 18.93 3.96 -27.57
CA GLU A 103 18.27 2.69 -27.84
C GLU A 103 18.46 1.69 -26.69
N ALA A 104 19.63 1.67 -26.06
CA ALA A 104 19.94 0.78 -24.93
C ALA A 104 19.04 1.04 -23.73
N LEU A 105 18.87 2.29 -23.32
CA LEU A 105 17.99 2.67 -22.22
C LEU A 105 16.52 2.32 -22.53
N THR A 106 16.06 2.63 -23.75
CA THR A 106 14.68 2.35 -24.16
C THR A 106 14.39 0.85 -24.20
N ALA A 107 15.28 0.06 -24.78
CA ALA A 107 15.14 -1.39 -24.85
C ALA A 107 15.13 -2.02 -23.44
N GLN A 108 16.02 -1.57 -22.56
CA GLN A 108 16.08 -2.08 -21.20
C GLN A 108 14.84 -1.69 -20.38
N THR A 109 14.32 -0.47 -20.55
CA THR A 109 13.08 -0.02 -19.91
C THR A 109 11.89 -0.90 -20.30
N LEU A 110 11.74 -1.20 -21.58
CA LEU A 110 10.70 -2.08 -22.09
C LEU A 110 10.84 -3.52 -21.58
N ALA A 111 12.05 -4.06 -21.52
CA ALA A 111 12.33 -5.40 -21.00
C ALA A 111 11.97 -5.51 -19.52
N VAL A 112 12.38 -4.54 -18.70
CA VAL A 112 12.05 -4.50 -17.28
C VAL A 112 10.55 -4.37 -17.06
N MET A 113 9.86 -3.49 -17.80
CA MET A 113 8.40 -3.35 -17.69
C MET A 113 7.66 -4.63 -18.05
N SER A 114 8.10 -5.35 -19.09
CA SER A 114 7.53 -6.66 -19.45
C SER A 114 7.68 -7.66 -18.29
N SER A 115 8.87 -7.72 -17.69
CA SER A 115 9.15 -8.59 -16.54
C SER A 115 8.32 -8.21 -15.31
N VAL A 116 8.19 -6.91 -15.02
CA VAL A 116 7.38 -6.39 -13.91
C VAL A 116 5.91 -6.75 -14.10
N ARG A 117 5.34 -6.58 -15.28
CA ARG A 117 3.95 -6.97 -15.57
C ARG A 117 3.71 -8.47 -15.39
N GLY A 118 4.61 -9.31 -15.87
CA GLY A 118 4.54 -10.76 -15.69
C GLY A 118 4.58 -11.17 -14.22
N MET A 119 5.41 -10.50 -13.43
CA MET A 119 5.51 -10.73 -12.00
C MET A 119 4.26 -10.25 -11.26
N ILE A 120 3.75 -9.06 -11.56
CA ILE A 120 2.50 -8.51 -11.01
C ILE A 120 1.35 -9.49 -11.24
N ALA A 121 1.20 -10.02 -12.45
CA ALA A 121 0.16 -11.00 -12.77
C ALA A 121 0.25 -12.25 -11.88
N ARG A 122 1.45 -12.75 -11.62
CA ARG A 122 1.68 -13.87 -10.71
C ARG A 122 1.35 -13.51 -9.26
N ASP A 123 1.85 -12.37 -8.77
CA ASP A 123 1.62 -11.92 -7.39
C ASP A 123 0.13 -11.70 -7.12
N ASN A 124 -0.63 -11.21 -8.10
CA ASN A 124 -2.08 -11.07 -8.03
C ASN A 124 -2.80 -12.42 -7.89
N LEU A 125 -2.36 -13.42 -8.64
CA LEU A 125 -2.91 -14.77 -8.55
C LEU A 125 -2.63 -15.40 -7.17
N GLU A 126 -1.41 -15.28 -6.68
CA GLU A 126 -1.01 -15.78 -5.36
C GLU A 126 -1.76 -15.06 -4.24
N MET A 127 -1.94 -13.74 -4.34
CA MET A 127 -2.69 -12.93 -3.37
C MET A 127 -4.15 -13.38 -3.27
N THR A 128 -4.79 -13.64 -4.41
CA THR A 128 -6.16 -14.17 -4.47
C THR A 128 -6.24 -15.55 -3.79
N GLY A 129 -5.28 -16.43 -4.06
CA GLY A 129 -5.18 -17.74 -3.41
C GLY A 129 -4.96 -17.65 -1.90
N ALA A 130 -4.08 -16.76 -1.47
CA ALA A 130 -3.79 -16.53 -0.06
C ALA A 130 -5.01 -15.99 0.70
N ALA A 131 -5.75 -15.07 0.11
CA ALA A 131 -6.99 -14.50 0.68
C ALA A 131 -8.03 -15.60 0.90
N ARG A 132 -8.28 -16.42 -0.13
CA ARG A 132 -9.21 -17.57 -0.05
C ARG A 132 -8.79 -18.58 1.01
N THR A 133 -7.53 -18.96 1.02
CA THR A 133 -7.00 -19.95 1.98
C THR A 133 -7.19 -19.47 3.43
N LYS A 134 -6.87 -18.23 3.71
CA LYS A 134 -7.07 -17.64 5.05
C LYS A 134 -8.53 -17.57 5.45
N PHE A 135 -9.38 -17.15 4.53
CA PHE A 135 -10.81 -17.13 4.79
C PHE A 135 -11.33 -18.51 5.17
N LEU A 136 -11.04 -19.55 4.37
CA LEU A 136 -11.46 -20.92 4.65
C LEU A 136 -10.89 -21.43 5.99
N GLN A 137 -9.63 -21.17 6.27
CA GLN A 137 -8.99 -21.56 7.52
C GLN A 137 -9.74 -21.01 8.75
N TRP A 138 -10.00 -19.70 8.77
CA TRP A 138 -10.59 -19.07 9.94
C TRP A 138 -12.10 -19.27 10.05
N SER A 139 -12.81 -19.37 8.94
CA SER A 139 -14.22 -19.71 8.92
C SER A 139 -14.45 -21.16 9.40
N THR A 140 -13.66 -22.10 8.91
CA THR A 140 -13.72 -23.50 9.38
C THR A 140 -13.36 -23.59 10.87
N TRP A 141 -12.34 -22.86 11.31
CA TRP A 141 -11.98 -22.82 12.72
C TRP A 141 -13.15 -22.29 13.58
N ALA A 142 -13.78 -21.19 13.19
CA ALA A 142 -14.92 -20.62 13.93
C ALA A 142 -16.11 -21.59 14.00
N ALA A 143 -16.47 -22.21 12.88
CA ALA A 143 -17.52 -23.21 12.82
C ALA A 143 -17.22 -24.41 13.74
N THR A 144 -15.97 -24.91 13.73
CA THR A 144 -15.57 -26.02 14.59
C THR A 144 -15.66 -25.65 16.08
N GLN A 145 -15.18 -24.46 16.48
CA GLN A 145 -15.25 -24.01 17.89
C GLN A 145 -16.70 -23.91 18.40
N THR A 146 -17.61 -23.49 17.55
CA THR A 146 -19.03 -23.39 17.87
C THR A 146 -19.68 -24.76 17.93
N ALA A 147 -19.44 -25.61 16.92
CA ALA A 147 -20.02 -26.96 16.85
C ALA A 147 -19.58 -27.86 18.00
N THR A 148 -18.35 -27.71 18.49
CA THR A 148 -17.83 -28.45 19.64
C THR A 148 -18.22 -27.86 21.00
N GLY A 149 -18.94 -26.73 21.02
CA GLY A 149 -19.33 -26.04 22.26
C GLY A 149 -18.18 -25.35 23.00
N ASN A 150 -17.00 -25.27 22.41
CA ASN A 150 -15.82 -24.62 23.04
C ASN A 150 -15.98 -23.09 23.15
N MET A 151 -16.74 -22.48 22.26
CA MET A 151 -17.01 -21.03 22.25
C MET A 151 -18.44 -20.76 21.77
N THR A 152 -19.00 -19.62 22.23
CA THR A 152 -20.21 -19.09 21.59
C THR A 152 -19.91 -18.65 20.16
N ALA A 153 -20.93 -18.64 19.31
CA ALA A 153 -20.83 -18.23 17.91
C ALA A 153 -20.15 -16.87 17.75
N ASP A 154 -20.64 -15.86 18.47
CA ASP A 154 -20.08 -14.49 18.39
C ASP A 154 -18.62 -14.41 18.84
N LYS A 155 -18.25 -15.14 19.90
CA LYS A 155 -16.86 -15.18 20.37
C LYS A 155 -15.93 -15.86 19.37
N ALA A 156 -16.39 -16.94 18.73
CA ALA A 156 -15.64 -17.65 17.70
C ALA A 156 -15.48 -16.77 16.45
N MET A 157 -16.54 -16.10 15.99
CA MET A 157 -16.52 -15.19 14.87
C MET A 157 -15.57 -14.01 15.15
N ARG A 158 -15.71 -13.30 16.26
CA ARG A 158 -14.81 -12.20 16.63
C ARG A 158 -13.33 -12.60 16.65
N LYS A 159 -13.03 -13.79 17.15
CA LYS A 159 -11.65 -14.31 17.18
C LYS A 159 -11.16 -14.63 15.78
N ALA A 160 -11.95 -15.27 14.95
CA ALA A 160 -11.60 -15.61 13.58
C ALA A 160 -11.34 -14.35 12.74
N VAL A 161 -12.23 -13.36 12.81
CA VAL A 161 -12.05 -12.04 12.16
C VAL A 161 -10.77 -11.35 12.61
N ARG A 162 -10.50 -11.35 13.91
CA ARG A 162 -9.28 -10.75 14.47
C ARG A 162 -8.02 -11.42 13.92
N GLU A 163 -7.95 -12.74 13.95
CA GLU A 163 -6.77 -13.47 13.51
C GLU A 163 -6.56 -13.42 11.99
N LEU A 164 -7.65 -13.44 11.20
CA LEU A 164 -7.59 -13.22 9.76
C LEU A 164 -6.96 -11.84 9.48
N ALA A 165 -7.52 -10.79 10.07
CA ALA A 165 -7.05 -9.42 9.83
C ALA A 165 -5.64 -9.18 10.35
N ARG A 166 -5.33 -9.60 11.59
CA ARG A 166 -3.98 -9.50 12.16
C ARG A 166 -2.95 -10.20 11.29
N GLY A 167 -3.27 -11.41 10.84
CA GLY A 167 -2.42 -12.20 9.98
C GLY A 167 -2.13 -11.55 8.63
N GLY A 168 -3.05 -10.76 8.06
CA GLY A 168 -2.91 -10.16 6.74
C GLY A 168 -2.67 -11.19 5.64
N LEU A 169 -2.47 -10.76 4.43
CA LEU A 169 -2.15 -11.64 3.31
C LEU A 169 -0.63 -11.81 3.15
N SER A 170 -0.22 -12.97 2.70
CA SER A 170 1.21 -13.28 2.45
C SER A 170 1.31 -14.11 1.20
N ILE A 171 2.28 -13.79 0.36
CA ILE A 171 2.60 -14.51 -0.86
C ILE A 171 4.04 -15.02 -0.84
N GLU A 172 4.38 -15.92 -1.73
CA GLU A 172 5.76 -16.36 -1.93
C GLU A 172 6.60 -15.18 -2.43
N SER A 173 7.71 -14.92 -1.77
CA SER A 173 8.56 -13.76 -2.06
C SER A 173 9.91 -14.16 -2.60
N VAL A 174 10.49 -15.21 -2.09
CA VAL A 174 11.82 -15.72 -2.47
C VAL A 174 11.85 -17.21 -2.32
N THR A 175 12.35 -17.89 -3.34
CA THR A 175 12.81 -19.26 -3.24
C THR A 175 14.28 -19.31 -3.60
N TYR A 176 15.11 -19.85 -2.74
CA TYR A 176 16.52 -20.06 -2.98
C TYR A 176 16.95 -21.46 -2.57
N ARG A 177 18.12 -21.88 -3.04
CA ARG A 177 18.70 -23.15 -2.67
C ARG A 177 19.71 -22.94 -1.54
N ASP A 178 19.34 -23.40 -0.38
CA ASP A 178 20.23 -23.45 0.76
C ASP A 178 21.17 -24.67 0.63
N PRO A 179 22.47 -24.52 0.82
CA PRO A 179 23.43 -25.62 0.67
C PRO A 179 23.22 -26.77 1.64
N GLU A 180 22.71 -26.50 2.84
CA GLU A 180 22.53 -27.49 3.91
C GLU A 180 21.12 -28.08 3.93
N THR A 181 20.10 -27.24 3.74
CA THR A 181 18.69 -27.62 3.90
C THR A 181 17.95 -27.83 2.57
N GLY A 182 18.55 -27.47 1.45
CA GLY A 182 17.97 -27.58 0.12
C GLY A 182 17.10 -26.37 -0.25
N LYS A 183 15.92 -26.61 -0.85
CA LYS A 183 15.03 -25.54 -1.28
C LYS A 183 14.36 -24.84 -0.09
N VAL A 184 14.56 -23.55 0.04
CA VAL A 184 13.90 -22.69 1.04
C VAL A 184 12.99 -21.70 0.34
N THR A 185 11.72 -21.67 0.74
CA THR A 185 10.75 -20.69 0.27
C THR A 185 10.39 -19.75 1.41
N VAL A 186 10.53 -18.46 1.17
CA VAL A 186 10.20 -17.39 2.14
C VAL A 186 8.91 -16.72 1.70
N THR A 187 7.92 -16.69 2.57
CA THR A 187 6.69 -15.93 2.38
C THR A 187 6.79 -14.59 3.11
N ASN A 188 6.29 -13.54 2.47
CA ASN A 188 6.21 -12.21 3.05
C ASN A 188 4.81 -11.63 2.90
N LYS A 189 4.52 -10.56 3.65
CA LYS A 189 3.32 -9.76 3.41
C LYS A 189 3.34 -9.26 1.96
N VAL A 190 2.16 -9.17 1.36
CA VAL A 190 2.02 -8.85 -0.07
C VAL A 190 2.78 -7.58 -0.44
N ASP A 191 2.61 -6.50 0.32
CA ASP A 191 3.32 -5.22 0.09
C ASP A 191 4.85 -5.38 0.11
N VAL A 192 5.37 -6.20 1.03
CA VAL A 192 6.82 -6.45 1.16
C VAL A 192 7.32 -7.34 0.03
N ALA A 193 6.55 -8.36 -0.37
CA ALA A 193 6.92 -9.25 -1.47
C ALA A 193 6.97 -8.49 -2.79
N VAL A 194 5.90 -7.75 -3.12
CA VAL A 194 5.81 -6.94 -4.35
C VAL A 194 6.91 -5.90 -4.42
N GLN A 195 7.15 -5.14 -3.34
CA GLN A 195 8.26 -4.17 -3.30
C GLN A 195 9.61 -4.84 -3.58
N ARG A 196 9.84 -6.00 -2.97
CA ARG A 196 11.08 -6.77 -3.18
C ARG A 196 11.22 -7.23 -4.62
N HIS A 197 10.17 -7.76 -5.21
CA HIS A 197 10.17 -8.22 -6.59
C HIS A 197 10.50 -7.09 -7.56
N ILE A 198 9.80 -5.95 -7.44
CA ILE A 198 10.03 -4.79 -8.31
C ILE A 198 11.44 -4.24 -8.13
N ARG A 199 11.90 -4.09 -6.88
CA ARG A 199 13.28 -3.68 -6.59
C ARG A 199 14.32 -4.59 -7.25
N SER A 200 14.12 -5.90 -7.17
CA SER A 200 15.03 -6.86 -7.79
C SER A 200 15.04 -6.73 -9.31
N LEU A 201 13.90 -6.59 -9.96
CA LEU A 201 13.79 -6.42 -11.41
C LEU A 201 14.40 -5.08 -11.88
N ILE A 202 14.15 -3.99 -11.16
CA ILE A 202 14.78 -2.68 -11.43
C ILE A 202 16.29 -2.78 -11.24
N GLY A 203 16.75 -3.40 -10.16
CA GLY A 203 18.19 -3.59 -9.92
C GLY A 203 18.86 -4.40 -11.02
N GLN A 204 18.26 -5.49 -11.46
CA GLN A 204 18.75 -6.31 -12.57
C GLN A 204 18.80 -5.53 -13.89
N GLY A 205 17.72 -4.78 -14.17
CA GLY A 205 17.68 -3.94 -15.35
C GLY A 205 18.76 -2.84 -15.34
N ALA A 206 18.97 -2.22 -14.18
CA ALA A 206 20.04 -1.26 -14.00
C ALA A 206 21.43 -1.90 -14.19
N ALA A 207 21.66 -3.09 -13.64
CA ALA A 207 22.91 -3.83 -13.84
C ALA A 207 23.16 -4.19 -15.31
N ALA A 208 22.13 -4.67 -16.01
CA ALA A 208 22.23 -4.98 -17.43
C ALA A 208 22.60 -3.74 -18.26
N LEU A 209 21.96 -2.60 -17.95
CA LEU A 209 22.28 -1.32 -18.59
C LEU A 209 23.71 -0.86 -18.26
N THR A 210 24.15 -1.01 -17.02
CA THR A 210 25.53 -0.72 -16.59
C THR A 210 26.54 -1.52 -17.43
N PHE A 211 26.34 -2.83 -17.59
CA PHE A 211 27.22 -3.67 -18.42
C PHE A 211 27.18 -3.26 -19.90
N GLU A 212 26.04 -2.86 -20.43
CA GLU A 212 25.95 -2.36 -21.80
C GLU A 212 26.77 -1.06 -21.96
N ARG A 213 26.67 -0.12 -21.02
CA ARG A 213 27.49 1.11 -21.01
C ARG A 213 28.97 0.83 -20.88
N MET A 214 29.34 -0.15 -20.06
CA MET A 214 30.74 -0.61 -19.95
C MET A 214 31.23 -1.17 -21.29
N ARG A 215 30.46 -2.03 -21.93
CA ARG A 215 30.80 -2.62 -23.23
C ARG A 215 30.95 -1.56 -24.33
N GLU A 216 30.01 -0.61 -24.42
CA GLU A 216 30.04 0.49 -25.42
C GLU A 216 31.26 1.41 -25.27
N ASN A 217 31.79 1.52 -24.06
CA ASN A 217 32.88 2.44 -23.74
C ASN A 217 34.21 1.74 -23.41
N GLY A 218 34.25 0.41 -23.50
CA GLY A 218 35.48 -0.34 -23.22
C GLY A 218 35.94 -0.27 -21.76
N VAL A 219 35.00 -0.16 -20.80
CA VAL A 219 35.30 -0.13 -19.36
C VAL A 219 35.16 -1.54 -18.79
N GLU A 220 36.20 -1.99 -18.07
CA GLU A 220 36.26 -3.33 -17.47
C GLU A 220 36.22 -3.33 -15.94
N PHE A 221 36.18 -2.15 -15.31
CA PHE A 221 36.15 -2.01 -13.87
C PHE A 221 34.80 -1.45 -13.39
N VAL A 222 34.44 -1.85 -12.18
CA VAL A 222 33.24 -1.38 -11.50
C VAL A 222 33.56 -0.91 -10.10
N GLU A 223 32.82 0.10 -9.62
CA GLU A 223 32.76 0.49 -8.22
C GLU A 223 31.41 0.05 -7.63
N VAL A 224 31.43 -0.66 -6.51
CA VAL A 224 30.24 -1.07 -5.79
C VAL A 224 29.83 0.03 -4.80
N SER A 225 28.53 0.33 -4.71
CA SER A 225 28.03 1.31 -3.76
C SER A 225 28.22 0.86 -2.31
N SER A 226 28.26 1.81 -1.39
CA SER A 226 28.26 1.52 0.05
C SER A 226 27.20 2.33 0.78
N HIS A 227 26.75 1.83 1.91
CA HIS A 227 25.86 2.56 2.80
C HIS A 227 26.01 2.10 4.26
N ILE A 228 25.74 3.02 5.16
CA ILE A 228 25.73 2.74 6.60
C ILE A 228 24.51 1.92 6.97
N GLY A 229 24.67 1.00 7.93
CA GLY A 229 23.64 0.04 8.30
C GLY A 229 23.48 -1.08 7.27
N SER A 230 24.52 -1.33 6.49
CA SER A 230 24.61 -2.50 5.62
C SER A 230 24.68 -3.77 6.46
N ARG A 231 24.19 -4.87 5.87
CA ARG A 231 24.29 -6.21 6.47
C ARG A 231 25.76 -6.56 6.70
N PRO A 232 26.15 -7.22 7.81
CA PRO A 232 27.56 -7.52 8.09
C PRO A 232 28.30 -8.21 6.93
N SER A 233 27.69 -9.21 6.29
CA SER A 233 28.22 -9.90 5.10
C SER A 233 28.41 -8.99 3.89
N HIS A 234 27.65 -7.90 3.77
CA HIS A 234 27.81 -6.92 2.69
C HIS A 234 28.87 -5.86 3.00
N ALA A 235 29.19 -5.64 4.27
CA ALA A 235 30.24 -4.72 4.68
C ALA A 235 31.64 -5.15 4.17
N GLU A 236 31.82 -6.44 3.92
CA GLU A 236 33.09 -6.99 3.44
C GLU A 236 33.46 -6.54 2.02
N TRP A 237 32.47 -6.34 1.16
CA TRP A 237 32.67 -6.05 -0.25
C TRP A 237 32.10 -4.71 -0.73
N GLN A 238 31.29 -4.02 0.08
CA GLN A 238 30.75 -2.71 -0.31
C GLN A 238 31.84 -1.65 -0.51
N GLY A 239 31.54 -0.67 -1.35
CA GLY A 239 32.40 0.48 -1.59
C GLY A 239 33.78 0.13 -2.15
N ARG A 240 34.00 -1.04 -2.73
CA ARG A 240 35.24 -1.46 -3.36
C ARG A 240 35.12 -1.44 -4.87
N CYS A 241 36.29 -1.38 -5.53
CA CYS A 241 36.41 -1.51 -6.97
C CYS A 241 36.82 -2.93 -7.33
N TYR A 242 36.28 -3.43 -8.43
CA TYR A 242 36.53 -4.78 -8.94
C TYR A 242 36.73 -4.74 -10.44
N HIS A 243 37.39 -5.79 -10.96
CA HIS A 243 37.50 -6.01 -12.39
C HIS A 243 36.48 -7.07 -12.85
N VAL A 244 35.88 -6.85 -14.02
CA VAL A 244 34.92 -7.79 -14.62
C VAL A 244 35.65 -8.74 -15.55
N GLY A 245 35.62 -10.05 -15.23
CA GLY A 245 36.26 -11.07 -16.06
C GLY A 245 37.58 -11.60 -15.52
N GLY A 246 37.76 -11.55 -14.19
CA GLY A 246 38.93 -12.12 -13.50
C GLY A 246 39.73 -11.09 -12.70
N ALA A 247 40.58 -11.54 -11.80
CA ALA A 247 41.42 -10.64 -11.03
C ALA A 247 42.57 -10.07 -11.90
N VAL A 248 42.88 -8.77 -11.72
CA VAL A 248 43.91 -8.08 -12.50
C VAL A 248 44.73 -7.15 -11.63
N GLU A 249 45.96 -6.86 -12.05
CA GLU A 249 46.81 -5.77 -11.51
C GLU A 249 46.78 -4.60 -12.50
N ALA A 250 46.37 -3.43 -12.04
CA ALA A 250 46.36 -2.20 -12.81
C ALA A 250 46.75 -1.02 -11.92
N ASP A 251 47.50 -0.05 -12.45
CA ASP A 251 47.94 1.16 -11.75
C ASP A 251 48.63 0.91 -10.39
N GLY A 252 49.33 -0.23 -10.28
CA GLY A 252 50.01 -0.64 -9.04
C GLY A 252 49.11 -1.17 -7.94
N ALA A 253 47.82 -1.42 -8.22
CA ALA A 253 46.87 -2.01 -7.33
C ALA A 253 46.33 -3.34 -7.90
N ARG A 254 45.97 -4.27 -7.01
CA ARG A 254 45.27 -5.51 -7.36
C ARG A 254 43.79 -5.34 -7.21
N TYR A 255 43.05 -5.66 -8.26
CA TYR A 255 41.58 -5.70 -8.29
C TYR A 255 41.12 -7.14 -8.35
N GLU A 256 40.24 -7.51 -7.45
CA GLU A 256 39.64 -8.84 -7.43
C GLU A 256 38.58 -8.96 -8.54
N ASP A 257 38.25 -10.22 -8.89
CA ASP A 257 37.15 -10.50 -9.80
C ASP A 257 35.82 -10.08 -9.19
N PHE A 258 35.02 -9.35 -9.96
CA PHE A 258 33.74 -8.80 -9.51
C PHE A 258 32.76 -9.88 -9.05
N ALA A 259 32.60 -10.94 -9.83
CA ALA A 259 31.66 -12.02 -9.51
C ALA A 259 32.13 -12.81 -8.28
N PHE A 260 33.45 -13.05 -8.16
CA PHE A 260 34.02 -13.76 -7.03
C PHE A 260 33.94 -12.92 -5.74
N GLY A 261 34.35 -11.67 -5.78
CA GLY A 261 34.41 -10.80 -4.60
C GLY A 261 33.06 -10.39 -4.04
N THR A 262 32.01 -10.31 -4.87
CA THR A 262 30.67 -9.83 -4.48
C THR A 262 29.59 -10.92 -4.50
N GLY A 263 29.91 -12.10 -5.02
CA GLY A 263 28.94 -13.16 -5.28
C GLY A 263 27.93 -12.84 -6.38
N TYR A 264 28.11 -11.75 -7.14
CA TYR A 264 27.21 -11.38 -8.24
C TYR A 264 27.12 -12.46 -9.31
N ARG A 265 25.92 -12.85 -9.73
CA ARG A 265 25.69 -13.96 -10.69
C ARG A 265 24.87 -13.58 -11.91
N GLY A 266 24.66 -12.29 -12.18
CA GLY A 266 23.97 -11.83 -13.39
C GLY A 266 22.44 -12.04 -13.39
N GLU A 267 21.95 -13.07 -12.75
CA GLU A 267 20.52 -13.40 -12.66
C GLU A 267 20.06 -13.44 -11.20
N CYS A 268 19.55 -12.33 -10.71
CA CYS A 268 18.99 -12.22 -9.36
C CYS A 268 17.46 -12.30 -9.36
N GLY A 269 16.88 -13.20 -10.12
CA GLY A 269 15.46 -13.45 -10.07
C GLY A 269 15.02 -13.97 -8.69
N PRO A 270 13.74 -13.85 -8.32
CA PRO A 270 13.23 -14.32 -7.03
C PRO A 270 13.47 -15.81 -6.78
N TYR A 271 13.79 -16.56 -7.82
CA TYR A 271 14.00 -18.01 -7.76
C TYR A 271 15.47 -18.44 -7.86
N THR A 272 16.40 -17.54 -8.17
CA THR A 272 17.81 -17.88 -8.44
C THR A 272 18.79 -17.27 -7.45
N ALA A 273 18.34 -16.31 -6.60
CA ALA A 273 19.19 -15.62 -5.64
C ALA A 273 19.68 -16.56 -4.54
N LEU A 274 20.99 -16.61 -4.32
CA LEU A 274 21.61 -17.29 -3.18
C LEU A 274 21.54 -16.50 -1.86
N GLY A 275 20.69 -15.51 -1.78
CA GLY A 275 20.36 -14.77 -0.56
C GLY A 275 21.27 -13.60 -0.25
N ASP A 276 22.56 -13.77 -0.14
CA ASP A 276 23.46 -12.78 0.49
C ASP A 276 24.54 -12.18 -0.42
N GLN A 277 24.32 -12.20 -1.70
CA GLN A 277 25.21 -11.64 -2.73
C GLN A 277 24.83 -10.21 -3.10
N LEU A 278 25.68 -9.53 -3.85
CA LEU A 278 25.37 -8.24 -4.49
C LEU A 278 24.10 -8.38 -5.36
N MET A 279 23.16 -7.48 -5.20
CA MET A 279 21.82 -7.49 -5.82
C MET A 279 20.96 -8.72 -5.46
N GLY A 280 21.33 -9.47 -4.44
CA GLY A 280 20.54 -10.56 -3.87
C GLY A 280 19.36 -10.07 -3.03
N VAL A 281 18.83 -10.96 -2.18
CA VAL A 281 17.62 -10.69 -1.39
C VAL A 281 17.77 -9.48 -0.48
N ASN A 282 16.94 -8.46 -0.68
CA ASN A 282 16.95 -7.18 0.05
C ASN A 282 18.30 -6.43 -0.01
N CYS A 283 19.15 -6.73 -0.96
CA CYS A 283 20.33 -5.95 -1.21
C CYS A 283 19.94 -4.53 -1.64
N ARG A 284 20.64 -3.52 -1.11
CA ARG A 284 20.48 -2.11 -1.51
C ARG A 284 21.69 -1.61 -2.28
N HIS A 285 22.71 -2.45 -2.40
CA HIS A 285 23.89 -2.13 -3.16
C HIS A 285 23.61 -2.29 -4.65
N SER A 286 24.30 -1.48 -5.43
CA SER A 286 24.42 -1.54 -6.88
C SER A 286 25.87 -1.28 -7.26
N PHE A 287 26.17 -1.20 -8.52
CA PHE A 287 27.53 -0.91 -9.02
C PHE A 287 27.47 0.01 -10.24
N ALA A 288 28.55 0.72 -10.49
CA ALA A 288 28.73 1.58 -11.66
C ALA A 288 30.03 1.26 -12.39
N PRO A 289 30.15 1.62 -13.67
CA PRO A 289 31.45 1.67 -14.34
C PRO A 289 32.41 2.54 -13.55
N TRP A 290 33.65 2.11 -13.46
CA TRP A 290 34.74 2.89 -12.87
C TRP A 290 35.98 2.75 -13.70
N VAL A 291 36.75 3.84 -13.83
CA VAL A 291 38.00 3.85 -14.58
C VAL A 291 39.15 3.98 -13.58
N PRO A 292 40.17 3.11 -13.62
CA PRO A 292 41.33 3.23 -12.74
C PRO A 292 41.93 4.65 -12.76
N GLY A 293 42.21 5.18 -11.57
CA GLY A 293 42.66 6.57 -11.39
C GLY A 293 41.54 7.62 -11.30
N ALA A 294 40.31 7.30 -11.66
CA ALA A 294 39.17 8.23 -11.47
C ALA A 294 38.77 8.35 -9.99
N PRO A 295 38.19 9.50 -9.57
CA PRO A 295 37.66 9.65 -8.23
C PRO A 295 36.62 8.59 -7.91
N ARG A 296 36.62 8.10 -6.68
CA ARG A 296 35.64 7.13 -6.17
C ARG A 296 34.43 7.84 -5.60
N ALA A 297 33.26 7.31 -5.89
CA ALA A 297 31.99 7.81 -5.33
C ALA A 297 31.68 7.23 -3.94
N TYR A 298 32.28 6.05 -3.61
CA TYR A 298 31.97 5.31 -2.38
C TYR A 298 33.24 4.90 -1.64
N SER A 299 33.11 4.72 -0.33
CA SER A 299 34.15 4.20 0.56
C SER A 299 33.78 2.80 1.07
N PRO A 300 34.74 1.87 1.21
CA PRO A 300 34.51 0.58 1.88
C PRO A 300 34.00 0.72 3.32
N ASP A 301 34.46 1.78 4.00
CA ASP A 301 34.07 2.12 5.36
C ASP A 301 33.43 3.51 5.37
N PRO A 302 32.13 3.61 5.05
CA PRO A 302 31.44 4.89 5.01
C PRO A 302 31.35 5.48 6.42
N GLU A 303 31.74 6.74 6.58
CA GLU A 303 31.69 7.42 7.87
C GLU A 303 30.24 7.59 8.35
N SER A 304 29.99 7.17 9.62
CA SER A 304 28.68 7.30 10.24
C SER A 304 28.46 8.72 10.81
N PRO A 305 27.51 9.50 10.26
CA PRO A 305 27.15 10.80 10.83
C PRO A 305 26.71 10.72 12.30
N THR A 306 26.16 9.58 12.70
CA THR A 306 25.65 9.35 14.07
C THR A 306 26.73 8.94 15.06
N GLY A 307 27.90 8.52 14.56
CA GLY A 307 29.01 7.98 15.36
C GLY A 307 28.79 6.55 15.84
N LEU A 308 27.69 5.90 15.45
CA LEU A 308 27.46 4.49 15.76
C LEU A 308 28.13 3.58 14.72
N PRO A 309 28.61 2.38 15.13
CA PRO A 309 29.11 1.36 14.22
C PRO A 309 28.04 0.88 13.23
N ASN A 310 28.47 0.43 12.05
CA ASN A 310 27.60 -0.09 11.00
C ASN A 310 26.66 -1.22 11.51
N GLU A 311 27.19 -2.17 12.26
CA GLU A 311 26.44 -3.30 12.79
C GLU A 311 25.34 -2.85 13.77
N GLU A 312 25.66 -1.91 14.68
CA GLU A 312 24.65 -1.37 15.61
C GLU A 312 23.53 -0.64 14.88
N ILE A 313 23.86 0.13 13.84
CA ILE A 313 22.85 0.81 13.00
C ILE A 313 21.97 -0.22 12.26
N TYR A 314 22.57 -1.29 11.74
CA TYR A 314 21.83 -2.39 11.14
C TYR A 314 20.83 -3.00 12.12
N GLU A 315 21.27 -3.38 13.32
CA GLU A 315 20.42 -3.96 14.37
C GLU A 315 19.30 -3.03 14.79
N LEU A 316 19.59 -1.74 15.03
CA LEU A 316 18.61 -0.73 15.37
C LEU A 316 17.53 -0.60 14.28
N THR A 317 17.95 -0.63 13.02
CA THR A 317 17.03 -0.59 11.87
C THR A 317 16.15 -1.85 11.80
N GLN A 318 16.69 -3.03 12.03
CA GLN A 318 15.90 -4.28 12.10
C GLN A 318 14.90 -4.25 13.25
N GLY A 319 15.30 -3.73 14.40
CA GLY A 319 14.44 -3.52 15.55
C GLY A 319 13.26 -2.56 15.26
N GLN A 320 13.51 -1.48 14.51
CA GLN A 320 12.45 -0.59 14.05
C GLN A 320 11.49 -1.32 13.10
N ARG A 321 11.99 -2.02 12.09
CA ARG A 321 11.18 -2.79 11.13
C ARG A 321 10.29 -3.83 11.82
N ALA A 322 10.78 -4.47 12.86
CA ALA A 322 9.97 -5.40 13.65
C ALA A 322 8.78 -4.70 14.32
N ARG A 323 8.98 -3.49 14.85
CA ARG A 323 7.92 -2.68 15.47
C ARG A 323 6.93 -2.13 14.45
N GLU A 324 7.40 -1.72 13.26
CA GLU A 324 6.55 -1.32 12.13
C GLU A 324 5.58 -2.44 11.75
N ARG A 325 6.08 -3.68 11.65
CA ARG A 325 5.22 -4.87 11.40
C ARG A 325 4.13 -5.01 12.46
N LYS A 326 4.48 -4.85 13.76
CA LYS A 326 3.51 -4.96 14.87
C LYS A 326 2.47 -3.84 14.86
N ILE A 327 2.82 -2.65 14.43
CA ILE A 327 1.87 -1.54 14.24
C ILE A 327 0.91 -1.87 13.08
N ARG A 328 1.39 -2.37 11.96
CA ARG A 328 0.54 -2.79 10.83
C ARG A 328 -0.44 -3.89 11.22
N GLU A 329 0.02 -4.91 11.95
CA GLU A 329 -0.85 -5.97 12.50
C GLU A 329 -1.96 -5.39 13.37
N ALA A 330 -1.63 -4.47 14.30
CA ALA A 330 -2.62 -3.84 15.17
C ALA A 330 -3.60 -2.93 14.41
N LYS A 331 -3.18 -2.29 13.33
CA LYS A 331 -4.05 -1.48 12.47
C LYS A 331 -5.07 -2.34 11.72
N ARG A 332 -4.64 -3.45 11.13
CA ARG A 332 -5.55 -4.40 10.46
C ARG A 332 -6.56 -4.97 11.45
N GLU A 333 -6.10 -5.37 12.64
CA GLU A 333 -6.97 -5.84 13.72
C GLU A 333 -8.03 -4.78 14.11
N LEU A 334 -7.59 -3.53 14.28
CA LEU A 334 -8.50 -2.45 14.64
C LEU A 334 -9.55 -2.19 13.55
N ALA A 335 -9.16 -2.18 12.28
CA ALA A 335 -10.09 -2.00 11.17
C ALA A 335 -11.16 -3.10 11.15
N ALA A 336 -10.75 -4.36 11.32
CA ALA A 336 -11.65 -5.50 11.34
C ALA A 336 -12.60 -5.46 12.57
N MET A 337 -12.09 -5.12 13.76
CA MET A 337 -12.92 -5.00 14.95
C MET A 337 -13.88 -3.80 14.89
N GLN A 338 -13.52 -2.74 14.16
CA GLN A 338 -14.44 -1.65 13.87
C GLN A 338 -15.61 -2.15 13.00
N ARG A 339 -15.33 -2.97 11.97
CA ARG A 339 -16.40 -3.57 11.14
C ARG A 339 -17.33 -4.48 11.95
N VAL A 340 -16.78 -5.28 12.86
CA VAL A 340 -17.62 -6.12 13.76
C VAL A 340 -18.53 -5.25 14.62
N TYR A 341 -18.00 -4.16 15.18
CA TYR A 341 -18.79 -3.23 15.98
C TYR A 341 -19.85 -2.48 15.15
N ASP A 342 -19.50 -2.05 13.94
CA ASP A 342 -20.42 -1.33 13.06
C ASP A 342 -21.57 -2.23 12.60
N ALA A 343 -21.32 -3.54 12.45
CA ALA A 343 -22.34 -4.52 12.07
C ALA A 343 -23.25 -4.92 13.25
N ASP A 344 -22.69 -4.97 14.47
CA ASP A 344 -23.42 -5.33 15.69
C ASP A 344 -22.86 -4.53 16.89
N PRO A 345 -23.46 -3.37 17.22
CA PRO A 345 -22.95 -2.43 18.22
C PRO A 345 -23.27 -2.84 19.67
N THR A 346 -22.95 -4.06 20.04
CA THR A 346 -23.11 -4.57 21.41
C THR A 346 -22.02 -4.04 22.35
N GLN A 347 -22.29 -4.09 23.65
CA GLN A 347 -21.33 -3.72 24.68
C GLN A 347 -20.05 -4.58 24.60
N GLU A 348 -20.20 -5.85 24.26
CA GLU A 348 -19.06 -6.77 24.09
C GLU A 348 -18.20 -6.37 22.88
N ASN A 349 -18.82 -6.06 21.74
CA ASN A 349 -18.08 -5.61 20.54
C ASN A 349 -17.41 -4.25 20.79
N ALA A 350 -18.06 -3.34 21.51
CA ALA A 350 -17.45 -2.08 21.94
C ALA A 350 -16.21 -2.30 22.82
N ALA A 351 -16.27 -3.26 23.76
CA ALA A 351 -15.15 -3.59 24.62
C ALA A 351 -13.96 -4.18 23.81
N GLU A 352 -14.22 -5.07 22.85
CA GLU A 352 -13.20 -5.64 21.99
C GLU A 352 -12.57 -4.60 21.07
N LEU A 353 -13.36 -3.69 20.51
CA LEU A 353 -12.87 -2.55 19.74
C LEU A 353 -11.98 -1.64 20.61
N ALA A 354 -12.36 -1.37 21.85
CA ALA A 354 -11.56 -0.59 22.77
C ALA A 354 -10.21 -1.25 23.07
N LYS A 355 -10.17 -2.58 23.21
CA LYS A 355 -8.92 -3.36 23.36
C LYS A 355 -8.01 -3.20 22.15
N SER A 356 -8.54 -3.29 20.94
CA SER A 356 -7.76 -3.12 19.69
C SER A 356 -7.23 -1.68 19.54
N LYS A 357 -8.02 -0.67 19.94
CA LYS A 357 -7.56 0.73 20.02
C LYS A 357 -6.41 0.90 21.01
N ALA A 358 -6.52 0.28 22.20
CA ALA A 358 -5.47 0.31 23.21
C ALA A 358 -4.20 -0.41 22.75
N LEU A 359 -4.33 -1.56 22.07
CA LEU A 359 -3.20 -2.29 21.50
C LEU A 359 -2.42 -1.43 20.50
N LEU A 360 -3.10 -0.77 19.55
CA LEU A 360 -2.44 0.10 18.58
C LEU A 360 -1.69 1.25 19.26
N ARG A 361 -2.31 1.92 20.24
CA ARG A 361 -1.65 2.99 21.01
C ARG A 361 -0.38 2.48 21.68
N ASN A 362 -0.45 1.34 22.38
CA ASN A 362 0.72 0.73 23.05
C ASN A 362 1.85 0.40 22.05
N ARG A 363 1.52 -0.14 20.85
CA ARG A 363 2.53 -0.41 19.81
C ARG A 363 3.19 0.87 19.33
N GLN A 364 2.42 1.93 19.12
CA GLN A 364 2.93 3.24 18.71
C GLN A 364 3.80 3.92 19.80
N GLU A 365 3.45 3.76 21.08
CA GLU A 365 4.25 4.24 22.21
C GLU A 365 5.59 3.50 22.28
N LYS A 366 5.57 2.17 22.17
CA LYS A 366 6.80 1.36 22.12
C LYS A 366 7.71 1.72 20.95
N MET A 367 7.15 2.12 19.81
CA MET A 367 7.92 2.62 18.68
C MET A 367 8.58 3.96 19.01
N ARG A 368 7.83 4.91 19.58
CA ARG A 368 8.37 6.23 19.96
C ARG A 368 9.49 6.10 20.98
N ALA A 369 9.29 5.27 22.01
CA ALA A 369 10.31 5.01 23.02
C ALA A 369 11.57 4.41 22.38
N TYR A 370 11.42 3.39 21.54
CA TYR A 370 12.55 2.76 20.87
C TYR A 370 13.36 3.73 19.99
N ILE A 371 12.68 4.60 19.24
CA ILE A 371 13.36 5.63 18.43
C ILE A 371 14.09 6.64 19.33
N ALA A 372 13.48 7.03 20.45
CA ALA A 372 14.12 7.95 21.40
C ALA A 372 15.37 7.33 22.00
N ASP A 373 15.28 6.08 22.46
CA ASP A 373 16.41 5.34 23.06
C ASP A 373 17.56 5.13 22.06
N ALA A 374 17.23 4.76 20.81
CA ALA A 374 18.23 4.61 19.75
C ALA A 374 18.94 5.95 19.44
N ASN A 375 18.17 7.03 19.32
CA ASN A 375 18.73 8.35 19.01
C ASN A 375 19.51 8.97 20.17
N ALA A 376 19.25 8.57 21.41
CA ALA A 376 20.03 9.00 22.57
C ALA A 376 21.48 8.50 22.56
N LYS A 377 21.77 7.44 21.81
CA LYS A 377 23.13 6.89 21.62
C LYS A 377 23.96 7.65 20.57
N CYS A 378 23.32 8.50 19.76
CA CYS A 378 23.97 9.19 18.65
C CYS A 378 24.75 10.42 19.10
N LYS A 379 25.70 10.87 18.29
CA LYS A 379 26.34 12.19 18.43
C LYS A 379 25.28 13.29 18.55
N PRO A 380 25.52 14.36 19.36
CA PRO A 380 24.58 15.46 19.50
C PRO A 380 24.13 16.04 18.16
N GLY A 381 22.83 16.26 18.01
CA GLY A 381 22.23 16.81 16.79
C GLY A 381 21.97 15.79 15.66
N THR A 382 22.40 14.54 15.82
CA THR A 382 22.18 13.48 14.83
C THR A 382 21.13 12.48 15.26
N LYS A 383 20.56 11.73 14.31
CA LYS A 383 19.54 10.72 14.56
C LYS A 383 19.77 9.51 13.66
N VAL A 384 19.78 8.32 14.25
CA VAL A 384 19.88 7.05 13.51
C VAL A 384 18.51 6.57 13.03
N LEU A 385 17.47 6.80 13.80
CA LEU A 385 16.12 6.36 13.47
C LEU A 385 15.13 7.54 13.40
N LYS A 386 14.18 7.44 12.50
CA LYS A 386 13.00 8.31 12.41
C LYS A 386 11.76 7.47 12.13
N ARG A 387 10.59 7.96 12.52
CA ARG A 387 9.34 7.29 12.13
C ARG A 387 9.20 7.29 10.60
N MET A 388 8.78 6.16 10.07
CA MET A 388 8.53 5.96 8.64
C MET A 388 7.03 5.69 8.43
N PRO A 389 6.21 6.74 8.25
CA PRO A 389 4.75 6.59 8.15
C PRO A 389 4.30 5.61 7.08
N ASN A 390 4.94 5.59 5.91
CA ASN A 390 4.67 4.65 4.84
C ASN A 390 4.89 3.18 5.26
N ARG A 391 5.94 2.91 6.04
CA ARG A 391 6.23 1.55 6.58
C ARG A 391 5.31 1.15 7.73
N GLU A 392 4.79 2.10 8.47
CA GLU A 392 3.78 1.88 9.50
C GLU A 392 2.37 1.79 8.92
N TRP A 393 2.23 1.92 7.62
CA TRP A 393 0.94 1.98 6.94
C TRP A 393 0.06 3.10 7.52
N ALA A 394 0.63 4.29 7.61
CA ALA A 394 0.02 5.42 8.29
C ALA A 394 -1.09 6.10 7.49
N GLY A 395 -1.13 5.90 6.18
CA GLY A 395 -2.12 6.55 5.31
C GLY A 395 -3.53 6.07 5.59
N ASP A 396 -3.65 4.80 5.89
CA ASP A 396 -4.90 4.11 5.69
C ASP A 396 -5.33 3.33 6.92
N MET A 397 -5.69 4.07 7.93
CA MET A 397 -6.90 3.71 8.66
C MET A 397 -8.03 4.12 7.73
N PRO A 398 -8.65 3.19 7.00
CA PRO A 398 -9.74 3.57 6.13
C PRO A 398 -10.76 4.34 6.97
N LYS A 399 -11.06 5.56 6.57
CA LYS A 399 -12.20 6.34 7.02
C LYS A 399 -12.15 7.03 8.40
N ILE A 400 -11.45 6.56 9.45
CA ILE A 400 -11.47 7.23 10.77
C ILE A 400 -10.58 8.48 10.80
N THR A 401 -9.45 8.49 10.08
CA THR A 401 -8.56 9.68 10.00
C THR A 401 -8.96 10.62 8.86
N ALA A 402 -9.46 10.08 7.76
CA ALA A 402 -10.07 10.88 6.69
C ALA A 402 -11.24 11.69 7.25
N ASP A 403 -12.17 11.03 7.93
CA ASP A 403 -13.33 11.62 8.60
C ASP A 403 -12.97 12.79 9.54
N ARG A 404 -11.85 12.72 10.28
CA ARG A 404 -11.40 13.83 11.14
C ARG A 404 -10.78 14.99 10.37
N LYS A 405 -9.99 14.72 9.34
CA LYS A 405 -9.42 15.76 8.47
C LYS A 405 -10.50 16.39 7.60
N ASP A 406 -11.42 15.59 7.12
CA ASP A 406 -12.51 16.04 6.29
C ASP A 406 -13.54 16.81 7.12
N LYS A 407 -13.90 16.36 8.32
CA LYS A 407 -14.68 17.13 9.30
C LYS A 407 -13.99 18.46 9.72
N ALA A 408 -12.66 18.48 9.82
CA ALA A 408 -11.92 19.71 10.09
C ALA A 408 -11.87 20.64 8.87
N ARG A 409 -11.88 20.13 7.65
CA ARG A 409 -12.00 20.91 6.40
C ARG A 409 -13.42 21.44 6.21
N MET A 410 -14.44 20.66 6.50
CA MET A 410 -15.83 21.08 6.45
C MET A 410 -16.12 22.20 7.44
N ARG A 411 -15.56 22.15 8.66
CA ARG A 411 -15.68 23.25 9.64
C ARG A 411 -15.05 24.55 9.17
N ARG A 412 -14.13 24.53 8.19
CA ARG A 412 -13.49 25.73 7.58
C ARG A 412 -14.13 26.16 6.27
N GLY A 413 -15.00 25.32 5.69
CA GLY A 413 -15.71 25.63 4.46
C GLY A 413 -17.20 25.81 4.77
N THR A 414 -17.68 27.04 4.90
CA THR A 414 -19.12 27.30 4.91
C THR A 414 -19.72 26.75 3.62
N VAL A 415 -20.48 25.66 3.72
CA VAL A 415 -21.40 25.25 2.67
C VAL A 415 -22.55 26.24 2.71
N PRO A 416 -22.82 26.99 1.65
CA PRO A 416 -23.80 28.09 1.69
C PRO A 416 -25.26 27.58 1.60
N ILE A 417 -25.48 26.30 1.87
CA ILE A 417 -26.82 25.67 1.80
C ILE A 417 -27.24 25.32 3.22
N GLU A 418 -28.30 25.94 3.65
CA GLU A 418 -28.95 25.63 4.92
C GLU A 418 -30.01 24.55 4.70
N GLN A 419 -30.15 23.64 5.66
CA GLN A 419 -31.13 22.56 5.62
C GLN A 419 -32.55 23.11 5.44
N ASP A 420 -32.91 24.16 6.17
CA ASP A 420 -34.21 24.80 6.13
C ASP A 420 -34.57 25.38 4.74
N GLU A 421 -33.57 25.79 3.96
CA GLU A 421 -33.79 26.29 2.61
C GLU A 421 -34.18 25.18 1.64
N ILE A 422 -33.56 23.99 1.78
CA ILE A 422 -33.93 22.82 0.98
C ILE A 422 -35.31 22.32 1.42
N ASP A 423 -35.58 22.28 2.71
CA ASP A 423 -36.89 21.88 3.25
C ASP A 423 -38.01 22.78 2.77
N ALA A 424 -37.75 24.09 2.72
CA ALA A 424 -38.74 25.04 2.16
C ALA A 424 -38.97 24.83 0.65
N LEU A 425 -37.92 24.45 -0.10
CA LEU A 425 -38.00 24.21 -1.53
C LEU A 425 -38.79 22.96 -1.89
N VAL A 426 -38.64 21.91 -1.07
CA VAL A 426 -39.30 20.60 -1.27
C VAL A 426 -40.47 20.37 -0.34
N SER A 427 -40.95 21.42 0.33
CA SER A 427 -42.05 21.32 1.32
C SER A 427 -43.27 20.63 0.73
N GLY A 428 -43.82 19.71 1.48
CA GLY A 428 -44.93 18.87 1.06
C GLY A 428 -44.57 17.63 0.26
N GLU A 429 -43.32 17.53 -0.20
CA GLU A 429 -42.84 16.36 -0.95
C GLU A 429 -41.77 15.57 -0.18
N LEU A 430 -40.70 16.21 0.24
CA LEU A 430 -39.53 15.59 0.90
C LEU A 430 -39.20 16.24 2.25
N SER A 431 -40.14 17.03 2.81
CA SER A 431 -39.95 17.71 4.09
C SER A 431 -39.95 16.74 5.28
N GLY A 432 -39.38 17.15 6.38
CA GLY A 432 -39.41 16.40 7.65
C GLY A 432 -38.38 15.29 7.78
N ILE A 433 -37.41 15.18 6.85
CA ILE A 433 -36.34 14.21 6.91
C ILE A 433 -35.09 14.88 7.46
N SER A 434 -34.55 14.31 8.52
CA SER A 434 -33.27 14.75 9.07
C SER A 434 -32.11 13.95 8.50
N PHE A 435 -30.98 14.60 8.29
CA PHE A 435 -29.74 13.94 7.89
C PHE A 435 -28.92 13.57 9.12
N SER A 436 -28.43 12.34 9.15
CA SER A 436 -27.52 11.85 10.20
C SER A 436 -26.08 12.30 10.01
N SER A 437 -25.71 12.77 8.82
CA SER A 437 -24.35 13.26 8.53
C SER A 437 -24.37 14.48 7.61
N LYS A 438 -23.37 15.36 7.79
CA LYS A 438 -23.12 16.47 6.88
C LYS A 438 -22.26 16.03 5.69
N PRO A 439 -22.36 16.68 4.52
CA PRO A 439 -21.53 16.39 3.36
C PRO A 439 -20.02 16.40 3.71
N VAL A 440 -19.28 15.43 3.21
CA VAL A 440 -17.84 15.30 3.44
C VAL A 440 -17.12 15.47 2.11
N TYR A 441 -16.22 16.44 2.02
CA TYR A 441 -15.37 16.60 0.85
C TYR A 441 -14.33 15.48 0.81
N ASN A 442 -14.41 14.63 -0.21
CA ASN A 442 -13.47 13.54 -0.42
C ASN A 442 -12.70 13.72 -1.73
N SER A 443 -11.37 13.67 -1.65
CA SER A 443 -10.50 13.84 -2.81
C SER A 443 -10.37 12.63 -3.72
N HIS A 444 -10.87 11.49 -3.31
CA HIS A 444 -10.59 10.21 -3.94
C HIS A 444 -11.81 9.57 -4.61
N ILE A 445 -12.96 10.24 -4.65
CA ILE A 445 -14.10 9.78 -5.44
C ILE A 445 -13.95 10.25 -6.89
N GLY A 446 -14.06 9.32 -7.83
CA GLY A 446 -14.03 9.59 -9.27
C GLY A 446 -15.30 10.25 -9.81
N THR A 447 -16.34 10.37 -8.96
CA THR A 447 -17.63 10.99 -9.29
C THR A 447 -17.75 12.38 -8.68
N PRO A 448 -18.61 13.26 -9.22
CA PRO A 448 -18.90 14.58 -8.64
C PRO A 448 -19.40 14.51 -7.20
N GLY A 449 -20.28 13.59 -6.88
CA GLY A 449 -20.81 13.32 -5.56
C GLY A 449 -21.12 11.84 -5.36
N MET A 450 -21.35 11.45 -4.12
CA MET A 450 -21.75 10.10 -3.73
C MET A 450 -22.46 10.14 -2.37
N THR A 451 -23.60 9.51 -2.27
CA THR A 451 -24.36 9.38 -1.02
C THR A 451 -24.48 7.92 -0.61
N ASP A 452 -23.96 7.61 0.57
CA ASP A 452 -24.13 6.31 1.22
C ASP A 452 -25.34 6.37 2.15
N VAL A 453 -26.28 5.48 1.99
CA VAL A 453 -27.49 5.34 2.79
C VAL A 453 -27.54 3.98 3.48
N GLY A 454 -28.15 3.92 4.64
CA GLY A 454 -28.21 2.69 5.44
C GLY A 454 -29.08 2.85 6.67
N TYR A 455 -28.79 2.05 7.70
CA TYR A 455 -29.47 2.13 8.99
C TYR A 455 -28.51 2.69 10.04
N ASN A 456 -29.00 3.59 10.89
CA ASN A 456 -28.26 4.13 12.02
C ASN A 456 -28.20 3.14 13.19
N ASP A 457 -27.50 3.52 14.26
CA ASP A 457 -27.33 2.68 15.46
C ASP A 457 -28.67 2.31 16.17
N GLU A 458 -29.73 3.04 15.87
CA GLU A 458 -31.08 2.80 16.39
C GLU A 458 -31.92 1.92 15.45
N GLY A 459 -31.35 1.46 14.33
CA GLY A 459 -32.05 0.67 13.32
C GLY A 459 -32.93 1.49 12.37
N ASN A 460 -32.86 2.83 12.43
CA ASN A 460 -33.61 3.70 11.54
C ASN A 460 -32.80 3.97 10.25
N LYS A 461 -33.53 4.14 9.13
CA LYS A 461 -32.92 4.58 7.89
C LYS A 461 -32.24 5.93 8.06
N ALA A 462 -31.04 6.04 7.58
CA ALA A 462 -30.24 7.24 7.70
C ALA A 462 -29.28 7.42 6.53
N VAL A 463 -28.85 8.65 6.28
CA VAL A 463 -27.70 8.94 5.44
C VAL A 463 -26.44 8.73 6.28
N LEU A 464 -25.72 7.67 5.97
CA LEU A 464 -24.50 7.32 6.67
C LEU A 464 -23.35 8.23 6.28
N ARG A 465 -23.31 8.62 4.99
CA ARG A 465 -22.25 9.44 4.45
C ARG A 465 -22.70 10.14 3.18
N MET A 466 -22.28 11.40 3.01
CA MET A 466 -22.36 12.14 1.77
C MET A 466 -20.96 12.67 1.43
N CYS A 467 -20.46 12.35 0.24
CA CYS A 467 -19.13 12.73 -0.24
C CYS A 467 -19.26 13.64 -1.45
N ILE A 468 -18.47 14.71 -1.47
CA ILE A 468 -18.40 15.65 -2.58
C ILE A 468 -16.97 15.68 -3.10
N GLY A 469 -16.80 15.59 -4.41
CA GLY A 469 -15.49 15.61 -5.05
C GLY A 469 -14.72 16.91 -4.83
N LYS A 470 -13.40 16.83 -4.85
CA LYS A 470 -12.50 18.00 -4.65
C LYS A 470 -12.41 18.94 -5.85
N GLN A 471 -12.87 18.51 -7.00
CA GLN A 471 -12.76 19.26 -8.26
C GLN A 471 -13.50 20.60 -8.21
N TYR A 472 -14.39 20.79 -7.25
CA TYR A 472 -15.21 21.97 -7.19
C TYR A 472 -14.58 23.11 -6.40
N ARG A 473 -14.68 24.30 -6.97
CA ARG A 473 -14.32 25.55 -6.28
C ARG A 473 -15.37 25.88 -5.21
N LYS A 474 -14.91 26.26 -4.02
CA LYS A 474 -15.81 26.65 -2.92
C LYS A 474 -16.79 27.73 -3.38
N GLY A 475 -18.08 27.50 -3.18
CA GLY A 475 -19.16 28.41 -3.55
C GLY A 475 -19.47 28.47 -5.05
N SER A 476 -18.89 27.56 -5.86
CA SER A 476 -19.25 27.47 -7.27
C SER A 476 -20.66 26.93 -7.48
N ALA A 477 -21.26 27.27 -8.61
CA ALA A 477 -22.58 26.77 -8.97
C ALA A 477 -22.60 25.24 -9.06
N GLU A 478 -21.54 24.65 -9.61
CA GLU A 478 -21.40 23.19 -9.75
C GLU A 478 -21.28 22.49 -8.39
N LEU A 479 -20.60 23.10 -7.41
CA LEU A 479 -20.53 22.56 -6.06
C LEU A 479 -21.89 22.56 -5.38
N ILE A 480 -22.64 23.63 -5.52
CA ILE A 480 -23.98 23.78 -4.94
C ILE A 480 -24.93 22.78 -5.61
N ASP A 481 -24.89 22.69 -6.93
CA ASP A 481 -25.67 21.74 -7.73
C ASP A 481 -25.43 20.30 -7.21
N THR A 482 -24.17 19.88 -7.10
CA THR A 482 -23.81 18.54 -6.63
C THR A 482 -24.28 18.29 -5.19
N ILE A 483 -24.12 19.23 -4.27
CA ILE A 483 -24.57 19.05 -2.88
C ILE A 483 -26.08 18.89 -2.82
N VAL A 484 -26.83 19.72 -3.53
CA VAL A 484 -28.30 19.63 -3.55
C VAL A 484 -28.77 18.33 -4.21
N HIS A 485 -28.08 17.90 -5.26
CA HIS A 485 -28.35 16.63 -5.92
C HIS A 485 -28.24 15.44 -4.95
N GLU A 486 -27.09 15.29 -4.31
CA GLU A 486 -26.84 14.20 -3.36
C GLU A 486 -27.81 14.21 -2.19
N GLU A 487 -28.18 15.39 -1.72
CA GLU A 487 -29.13 15.53 -0.63
C GLU A 487 -30.54 15.14 -1.03
N LEU A 488 -30.98 15.48 -2.23
CA LEU A 488 -32.29 15.09 -2.75
C LEU A 488 -32.38 13.59 -3.03
N GLU A 489 -31.31 12.98 -3.58
CA GLU A 489 -31.25 11.53 -3.72
C GLU A 489 -31.38 10.81 -2.38
N ALA A 490 -30.66 11.26 -1.37
CA ALA A 490 -30.75 10.72 -0.02
C ALA A 490 -32.18 10.84 0.55
N ARG A 491 -32.85 11.97 0.36
CA ARG A 491 -34.23 12.19 0.80
C ARG A 491 -35.21 11.28 0.10
N ILE A 492 -35.11 11.08 -1.21
CA ILE A 492 -35.91 10.15 -1.98
C ILE A 492 -35.76 8.74 -1.41
N TRP A 493 -34.53 8.30 -1.14
CA TRP A 493 -34.27 6.98 -0.58
C TRP A 493 -34.82 6.82 0.84
N LEU A 494 -34.67 7.80 1.73
CA LEU A 494 -35.15 7.78 3.10
C LEU A 494 -36.68 7.70 3.13
N ASN A 495 -37.36 8.38 2.21
CA ASN A 495 -38.82 8.41 2.10
C ASN A 495 -39.42 7.27 1.29
N ARG A 496 -38.61 6.32 0.87
CA ARG A 496 -39.01 5.21 -0.02
C ARG A 496 -40.33 4.52 0.32
N HIS A 497 -40.70 4.46 1.58
CA HIS A 497 -41.91 3.80 2.05
C HIS A 497 -42.93 4.75 2.70
N SER A 498 -42.75 6.06 2.61
CA SER A 498 -43.57 7.04 3.27
C SER A 498 -44.63 7.66 2.35
N SER A 499 -44.49 7.53 1.03
CA SER A 499 -45.54 7.90 0.07
C SER A 499 -45.43 7.09 -1.22
N GLU A 500 -46.58 6.83 -1.88
CA GLU A 500 -46.60 6.14 -3.19
C GLU A 500 -45.79 6.86 -4.26
N ARG A 501 -45.78 8.19 -4.25
CA ARG A 501 -45.03 9.00 -5.20
C ARG A 501 -43.53 8.79 -5.09
N TYR A 502 -42.99 8.75 -3.88
CA TYR A 502 -41.55 8.53 -3.66
C TYR A 502 -41.17 7.08 -3.84
N PHE A 503 -42.08 6.15 -3.59
CA PHE A 503 -41.89 4.75 -3.93
C PHE A 503 -41.71 4.58 -5.45
N ALA A 504 -42.59 5.21 -6.24
CA ALA A 504 -42.52 5.21 -7.69
C ALA A 504 -41.19 5.82 -8.20
N LEU A 505 -40.73 6.94 -7.62
CA LEU A 505 -39.43 7.55 -7.95
C LEU A 505 -38.25 6.66 -7.60
N ASN A 506 -38.32 5.88 -6.54
CA ASN A 506 -37.28 4.93 -6.15
C ASN A 506 -37.17 3.73 -7.10
N GLU A 507 -38.24 3.37 -7.76
CA GLU A 507 -38.31 2.30 -8.76
C GLU A 507 -38.13 2.85 -10.20
N ALA A 508 -38.16 4.18 -10.36
CA ALA A 508 -37.85 4.83 -11.62
C ALA A 508 -36.41 4.55 -12.05
N THR A 509 -36.17 4.65 -13.34
CA THR A 509 -34.81 4.59 -13.89
C THR A 509 -33.95 5.70 -13.30
N GLU A 510 -32.62 5.50 -13.32
CA GLU A 510 -31.67 6.50 -12.86
C GLU A 510 -31.86 7.83 -13.57
N ASP A 511 -32.10 7.81 -14.87
CA ASP A 511 -32.33 9.01 -15.69
C ASP A 511 -33.61 9.75 -15.27
N GLU A 512 -34.69 9.05 -14.94
CA GLU A 512 -35.96 9.67 -14.50
C GLU A 512 -35.80 10.32 -13.12
N ARG A 513 -35.05 9.68 -12.20
CA ARG A 513 -34.74 10.26 -10.90
C ARG A 513 -33.89 11.51 -11.04
N HIS A 514 -32.83 11.45 -11.82
CA HIS A 514 -31.96 12.59 -12.08
C HIS A 514 -32.72 13.75 -12.73
N ALA A 515 -33.61 13.48 -13.70
CA ALA A 515 -34.43 14.50 -14.32
C ALA A 515 -35.41 15.18 -13.34
N TYR A 516 -35.93 14.43 -12.37
CA TYR A 516 -36.75 15.00 -11.31
C TYR A 516 -35.93 15.87 -10.35
N ILE A 517 -34.78 15.38 -9.89
CA ILE A 517 -33.87 16.08 -9.00
C ILE A 517 -33.39 17.37 -9.69
N GLN A 518 -33.03 17.33 -10.96
CA GLN A 518 -32.54 18.50 -11.70
C GLN A 518 -33.58 19.63 -11.79
N LYS A 519 -34.86 19.32 -11.88
CA LYS A 519 -35.91 20.35 -11.83
C LYS A 519 -35.94 21.11 -10.49
N ILE A 520 -35.69 20.42 -9.39
CA ILE A 520 -35.63 21.01 -8.07
C ILE A 520 -34.36 21.86 -7.93
N ILE A 521 -33.22 21.35 -8.39
CA ILE A 521 -31.94 22.07 -8.39
C ILE A 521 -32.07 23.37 -9.18
N ASP A 522 -32.59 23.33 -10.39
CA ASP A 522 -32.75 24.50 -11.26
C ASP A 522 -33.67 25.57 -10.62
N ARG A 523 -34.68 25.13 -9.87
CA ARG A 523 -35.53 26.04 -9.09
C ARG A 523 -34.75 26.66 -7.94
N TYR A 524 -33.99 25.86 -7.20
CA TYR A 524 -33.15 26.33 -6.09
C TYR A 524 -32.10 27.35 -6.56
N MET A 525 -31.39 27.03 -7.63
CA MET A 525 -30.36 27.89 -8.19
C MET A 525 -30.90 29.24 -8.67
N ARG A 526 -32.09 29.24 -9.26
CA ARG A 526 -32.80 30.49 -9.65
C ARG A 526 -33.21 31.31 -8.44
N LEU A 527 -33.75 30.69 -7.39
CA LEU A 527 -34.16 31.38 -6.16
C LEU A 527 -32.97 32.00 -5.42
N LYS A 528 -31.79 31.40 -5.54
CA LYS A 528 -30.55 31.91 -4.96
C LYS A 528 -29.80 32.89 -5.87
N GLY A 529 -30.26 33.12 -7.08
CA GLY A 529 -29.59 33.99 -8.05
C GLY A 529 -28.23 33.47 -8.52
N ILE A 530 -28.04 32.14 -8.51
CA ILE A 530 -26.80 31.47 -8.91
C ILE A 530 -26.81 31.13 -10.40
N LYS A 531 -27.98 30.90 -10.96
CA LYS A 531 -28.27 30.71 -12.41
C LYS A 531 -29.44 31.59 -12.82
#